data_99c4565a8ab7ad5819fbbbaa52469a56
#
_entry.id   99c4565a8ab7ad5819fbbbaa52469a56
#
_cell.length_a   1.000
_cell.length_b   1.000
_cell.length_c   1.000
_cell.angle_alpha   90.00
_cell.angle_beta   90.00
_cell.angle_gamma   90.00
#
_symmetry.space_group_name_H-M   'P 1'
#
loop_
_entity.id
_entity.type
_entity.pdbx_description
1 polymer ?
#
loop_
_entity_poly.entity_id
_entity_poly.type
_entity_poly.pdbx_seq_one_letter_code
_entity_poly.pdbx_strand_id
1 'polypeptide(L)'
;MTAEQGDYFANHARARQFPWTLYHQPLERDLAKFLRQVSAEHPMGEVLVVGCGLLHEIDAAPSGLVFHVVDIDDRAVAAVLARKDVRIRSGTVVAPEQPIDRSLGVARRFAGIYAKEVVEHVHGWPTWLAGLRRALVPSGRLWLSTPNYGEPWLPAIESTVLELVARRSGFSRKDLHPTRFSRGSLARGLRAAGFEQVEVRPTPTRLALTSWARAPR
;
A
#
# COMPACT_ATOMS: atom_id res chain seq x y z
N MET A 1 24.35 -1.52 -6.63
CA MET A 1 23.48 -1.98 -5.52
C MET A 1 24.06 -1.38 -4.25
N THR A 2 23.39 -0.39 -3.67
CA THR A 2 23.81 0.22 -2.42
C THR A 2 23.37 -0.66 -1.24
N ALA A 3 24.12 -0.67 -0.14
CA ALA A 3 23.82 -1.41 1.08
C ALA A 3 22.41 -1.09 1.64
N GLU A 4 21.87 0.10 1.34
CA GLU A 4 20.55 0.58 1.72
C GLU A 4 19.37 -0.25 1.18
N GLN A 5 19.51 -0.84 -0.02
CA GLN A 5 18.45 -1.66 -0.61
C GLN A 5 18.33 -3.06 0.04
N GLY A 6 19.43 -3.58 0.59
CA GLY A 6 19.43 -4.86 1.31
C GLY A 6 18.68 -4.80 2.62
N ASP A 7 18.77 -3.68 3.34
CA ASP A 7 18.11 -3.48 4.64
C ASP A 7 16.59 -3.26 4.51
N TYR A 8 16.12 -2.62 3.44
CA TYR A 8 14.68 -2.43 3.21
C TYR A 8 13.94 -3.77 3.08
N PHE A 9 14.49 -4.68 2.28
CA PHE A 9 13.89 -6.02 2.08
C PHE A 9 13.94 -6.88 3.35
N ALA A 10 15.03 -6.82 4.10
CA ALA A 10 15.16 -7.49 5.39
C ALA A 10 14.18 -6.95 6.45
N ASN A 11 13.84 -5.66 6.39
CA ASN A 11 12.87 -5.03 7.28
C ASN A 11 11.42 -5.52 7.02
N HIS A 12 11.07 -5.82 5.76
CA HIS A 12 9.78 -6.44 5.44
C HIS A 12 9.59 -7.81 6.11
N ALA A 13 10.66 -8.61 6.20
CA ALA A 13 10.63 -9.90 6.89
C ALA A 13 10.39 -9.75 8.41
N ARG A 14 10.80 -8.62 9.01
CA ARG A 14 10.61 -8.33 10.46
C ARG A 14 9.22 -7.81 10.81
N ALA A 15 8.39 -7.40 9.83
CA ALA A 15 7.06 -6.81 10.08
C ALA A 15 6.14 -7.71 10.93
N ARG A 16 6.37 -9.02 10.94
CA ARG A 16 5.62 -10.00 11.75
C ARG A 16 6.23 -10.30 13.13
N GLN A 17 7.29 -9.60 13.54
CA GLN A 17 7.93 -9.77 14.85
C GLN A 17 7.52 -8.64 15.79
N PHE A 18 7.43 -8.95 17.11
CA PHE A 18 7.23 -7.92 18.13
C PHE A 18 8.43 -6.93 18.14
N PRO A 19 8.22 -5.61 18.24
CA PRO A 19 6.94 -4.90 18.47
C PRO A 19 6.18 -4.51 17.19
N TRP A 20 6.70 -4.81 15.99
CA TRP A 20 6.13 -4.39 14.70
C TRP A 20 4.74 -4.97 14.43
N THR A 21 4.41 -6.12 15.05
CA THR A 21 3.06 -6.71 14.99
C THR A 21 1.97 -5.76 15.50
N LEU A 22 2.26 -4.91 16.48
CA LEU A 22 1.30 -3.92 17.01
C LEU A 22 0.90 -2.89 15.94
N TYR A 23 1.81 -2.60 15.01
CA TYR A 23 1.57 -1.71 13.89
C TYR A 23 0.89 -2.44 12.72
N HIS A 24 1.43 -3.56 12.30
CA HIS A 24 1.01 -4.23 11.07
C HIS A 24 -0.26 -5.08 11.23
N GLN A 25 -0.50 -5.73 12.36
CA GLN A 25 -1.64 -6.60 12.55
C GLN A 25 -3.01 -5.90 12.36
N PRO A 26 -3.25 -4.66 12.87
CA PRO A 26 -4.47 -3.93 12.58
C PRO A 26 -4.65 -3.64 11.08
N LEU A 27 -3.56 -3.30 10.36
CA LEU A 27 -3.59 -3.07 8.92
C LEU A 27 -3.96 -4.34 8.16
N GLU A 28 -3.34 -5.47 8.49
CA GLU A 28 -3.61 -6.75 7.85
C GLU A 28 -5.06 -7.21 8.09
N ARG A 29 -5.61 -6.99 9.28
CA ARG A 29 -7.02 -7.29 9.58
C ARG A 29 -7.99 -6.44 8.77
N ASP A 30 -7.69 -5.15 8.59
CA ASP A 30 -8.53 -4.24 7.82
C ASP A 30 -8.42 -4.54 6.33
N LEU A 31 -7.23 -4.81 5.82
CA LEU A 31 -7.00 -5.26 4.45
C LEU A 31 -7.70 -6.59 4.15
N ALA A 32 -7.70 -7.54 5.08
CA ALA A 32 -8.42 -8.79 4.91
C ALA A 32 -9.95 -8.58 4.79
N LYS A 33 -10.52 -7.59 5.50
CA LYS A 33 -11.93 -7.19 5.31
C LYS A 33 -12.15 -6.61 3.91
N PHE A 34 -11.24 -5.75 3.46
CA PHE A 34 -11.27 -5.19 2.12
C PHE A 34 -11.30 -6.28 1.05
N LEU A 35 -10.38 -7.24 1.10
CA LEU A 35 -10.30 -8.32 0.13
C LEU A 35 -11.56 -9.21 0.14
N ARG A 36 -12.14 -9.49 1.32
CA ARG A 36 -13.42 -10.19 1.41
C ARG A 36 -14.56 -9.41 0.77
N GLN A 37 -14.59 -8.07 0.92
CA GLN A 37 -15.62 -7.25 0.32
C GLN A 37 -15.48 -7.15 -1.20
N VAL A 38 -14.24 -7.04 -1.70
CA VAL A 38 -13.97 -7.11 -3.16
C VAL A 38 -14.44 -8.46 -3.70
N SER A 39 -14.09 -9.57 -3.03
CA SER A 39 -14.51 -10.92 -3.43
C SER A 39 -16.02 -11.13 -3.42
N ALA A 40 -16.73 -10.54 -2.46
CA ALA A 40 -18.20 -10.63 -2.38
C ALA A 40 -18.89 -9.87 -3.52
N GLU A 41 -18.35 -8.73 -3.93
CA GLU A 41 -18.89 -7.92 -5.03
C GLU A 41 -18.43 -8.40 -6.41
N HIS A 42 -17.23 -8.99 -6.47
CA HIS A 42 -16.56 -9.48 -7.68
C HIS A 42 -15.92 -10.84 -7.41
N PRO A 43 -16.65 -11.96 -7.44
CA PRO A 43 -16.16 -13.29 -7.02
C PRO A 43 -14.91 -13.79 -7.75
N MET A 44 -14.69 -13.34 -8.99
CA MET A 44 -13.49 -13.63 -9.79
C MET A 44 -12.74 -12.35 -10.13
N GLY A 45 -12.83 -11.35 -9.23
CA GLY A 45 -12.28 -10.02 -9.45
C GLY A 45 -10.76 -9.99 -9.49
N GLU A 46 -10.23 -9.19 -10.42
CA GLU A 46 -8.80 -8.88 -10.46
C GLU A 46 -8.47 -7.79 -9.45
N VAL A 47 -7.41 -8.02 -8.67
CA VAL A 47 -6.91 -7.10 -7.65
C VAL A 47 -5.51 -6.66 -8.01
N LEU A 48 -5.26 -5.36 -8.02
CA LEU A 48 -3.92 -4.80 -8.15
C LEU A 48 -3.32 -4.54 -6.77
N VAL A 49 -2.12 -5.06 -6.56
CA VAL A 49 -1.30 -4.82 -5.37
C VAL A 49 -0.19 -3.85 -5.74
N VAL A 50 -0.17 -2.68 -5.12
CA VAL A 50 0.87 -1.67 -5.35
C VAL A 50 1.81 -1.63 -4.16
N GLY A 51 3.12 -1.83 -4.42
CA GLY A 51 4.11 -2.05 -3.37
C GLY A 51 3.92 -3.43 -2.73
N CYS A 52 4.14 -4.48 -3.53
CA CYS A 52 3.78 -5.84 -3.12
C CYS A 52 4.67 -6.41 -1.99
N GLY A 53 5.90 -5.91 -1.83
CA GLY A 53 6.84 -6.44 -0.84
C GLY A 53 6.91 -7.97 -0.91
N LEU A 54 6.63 -8.65 0.21
CA LEU A 54 6.58 -10.12 0.28
C LEU A 54 5.18 -10.71 0.08
N LEU A 55 4.15 -9.88 -0.10
CA LEU A 55 2.75 -10.27 -0.33
C LEU A 55 2.22 -11.32 0.66
N HIS A 56 2.49 -11.14 1.95
CA HIS A 56 2.02 -12.06 2.98
C HIS A 56 0.50 -12.12 3.10
N GLU A 57 -0.19 -11.06 2.69
CA GLU A 57 -1.64 -10.91 2.76
C GLU A 57 -2.40 -11.89 1.90
N ILE A 58 -1.76 -12.42 0.85
CA ILE A 58 -2.39 -13.39 -0.05
C ILE A 58 -2.79 -14.68 0.67
N ASP A 59 -2.07 -15.05 1.74
CA ASP A 59 -2.34 -16.28 2.49
C ASP A 59 -3.73 -16.26 3.16
N ALA A 60 -4.21 -15.06 3.52
CA ALA A 60 -5.52 -14.84 4.13
C ALA A 60 -6.59 -14.33 3.14
N ALA A 61 -6.23 -14.17 1.87
CA ALA A 61 -7.14 -13.65 0.85
C ALA A 61 -8.12 -14.73 0.36
N PRO A 62 -9.35 -14.36 -0.04
CA PRO A 62 -10.30 -15.27 -0.67
C PRO A 62 -9.73 -15.95 -1.91
N SER A 63 -10.05 -17.24 -2.09
CA SER A 63 -9.47 -18.08 -3.15
C SER A 63 -9.85 -17.67 -4.58
N GLY A 64 -11.00 -17.00 -4.75
CA GLY A 64 -11.48 -16.58 -6.06
C GLY A 64 -10.83 -15.33 -6.63
N LEU A 65 -10.10 -14.56 -5.82
CA LEU A 65 -9.43 -13.34 -6.30
C LEU A 65 -8.17 -13.66 -7.10
N VAL A 66 -7.93 -12.86 -8.14
CA VAL A 66 -6.74 -12.91 -8.98
C VAL A 66 -5.90 -11.67 -8.73
N PHE A 67 -4.60 -11.85 -8.49
CA PHE A 67 -3.70 -10.77 -8.11
C PHE A 67 -2.73 -10.41 -9.23
N HIS A 68 -2.58 -9.12 -9.44
CA HIS A 68 -1.55 -8.48 -10.24
C HIS A 68 -0.69 -7.65 -9.29
N VAL A 69 0.62 -7.89 -9.27
CA VAL A 69 1.49 -7.20 -8.33
C VAL A 69 2.42 -6.24 -9.05
N VAL A 70 2.63 -5.09 -8.47
CA VAL A 70 3.63 -4.12 -8.92
C VAL A 70 4.47 -3.65 -7.75
N ASP A 71 5.76 -3.45 -8.01
CA ASP A 71 6.70 -2.88 -7.07
C ASP A 71 7.77 -2.09 -7.83
N ILE A 72 8.47 -1.19 -7.16
CA ILE A 72 9.66 -0.52 -7.69
C ILE A 72 10.91 -1.40 -7.51
N ASP A 73 10.88 -2.37 -6.59
CA ASP A 73 11.95 -3.32 -6.31
C ASP A 73 11.73 -4.61 -7.09
N ASP A 74 12.62 -4.92 -8.04
CA ASP A 74 12.58 -6.13 -8.85
C ASP A 74 12.68 -7.42 -8.00
N ARG A 75 13.38 -7.36 -6.86
CA ARG A 75 13.52 -8.49 -5.93
C ARG A 75 12.19 -8.82 -5.25
N ALA A 76 11.38 -7.79 -4.92
CA ALA A 76 10.05 -7.99 -4.36
C ALA A 76 9.14 -8.72 -5.37
N VAL A 77 9.11 -8.24 -6.61
CA VAL A 77 8.36 -8.87 -7.70
C VAL A 77 8.82 -10.30 -7.93
N ALA A 78 10.15 -10.52 -8.01
CA ALA A 78 10.72 -11.87 -8.19
C ALA A 78 10.37 -12.81 -7.03
N ALA A 79 10.45 -12.35 -5.78
CA ALA A 79 10.10 -13.14 -4.60
C ALA A 79 8.61 -13.55 -4.60
N VAL A 80 7.73 -12.63 -4.99
CA VAL A 80 6.29 -12.91 -5.09
C VAL A 80 6.00 -13.92 -6.19
N LEU A 81 6.60 -13.78 -7.37
CA LEU A 81 6.43 -14.74 -8.48
C LEU A 81 7.01 -16.12 -8.16
N ALA A 82 8.10 -16.18 -7.38
CA ALA A 82 8.71 -17.44 -6.93
C ALA A 82 7.80 -18.25 -6.01
N ARG A 83 6.75 -17.65 -5.39
CA ARG A 83 5.75 -18.39 -4.58
C ARG A 83 4.94 -19.38 -5.40
N LYS A 84 4.86 -19.20 -6.73
CA LYS A 84 4.05 -20.05 -7.64
C LYS A 84 2.59 -20.19 -7.21
N ASP A 85 2.04 -19.19 -6.52
CA ASP A 85 0.62 -19.17 -6.16
C ASP A 85 -0.20 -18.91 -7.42
N VAL A 86 -1.12 -19.81 -7.73
CA VAL A 86 -1.95 -19.77 -8.95
C VAL A 86 -2.82 -18.53 -9.05
N ARG A 87 -3.07 -17.84 -7.93
CA ARG A 87 -3.82 -16.58 -7.90
C ARG A 87 -2.99 -15.39 -8.37
N ILE A 88 -1.66 -15.50 -8.42
CA ILE A 88 -0.79 -14.41 -8.90
C ILE A 88 -0.67 -14.53 -10.42
N ARG A 89 -1.34 -13.62 -11.13
CA ARG A 89 -1.40 -13.62 -12.60
C ARG A 89 -0.21 -12.93 -13.24
N SER A 90 0.29 -11.86 -12.65
CA SER A 90 1.45 -11.12 -13.18
C SER A 90 2.17 -10.33 -12.10
N GLY A 91 3.46 -10.12 -12.30
CA GLY A 91 4.30 -9.18 -11.57
C GLY A 91 4.99 -8.24 -12.52
N THR A 92 5.00 -6.94 -12.20
CA THR A 92 5.62 -5.91 -13.04
C THR A 92 6.44 -4.96 -12.17
N VAL A 93 7.67 -4.71 -12.56
CA VAL A 93 8.49 -3.66 -11.98
C VAL A 93 8.08 -2.33 -12.60
N VAL A 94 7.76 -1.34 -11.76
CA VAL A 94 7.29 -0.02 -12.22
C VAL A 94 8.27 1.06 -11.79
N ALA A 95 8.42 2.10 -12.62
CA ALA A 95 9.20 3.27 -12.25
C ALA A 95 8.40 4.10 -11.21
N PRO A 96 9.06 4.64 -10.16
CA PRO A 96 8.38 5.35 -9.06
C PRO A 96 7.53 6.52 -9.52
N GLU A 97 7.90 7.17 -10.63
CA GLU A 97 7.29 8.40 -11.13
C GLU A 97 6.25 8.16 -12.23
N GLN A 98 6.12 6.92 -12.70
CA GLN A 98 5.14 6.60 -13.73
C GLN A 98 3.75 6.35 -13.13
N PRO A 99 2.70 6.99 -13.68
CA PRO A 99 1.33 6.66 -13.32
C PRO A 99 1.04 5.17 -13.56
N ILE A 100 0.46 4.51 -12.58
CA ILE A 100 0.21 3.05 -12.59
C ILE A 100 -0.59 2.61 -13.84
N ASP A 101 -1.60 3.37 -14.22
CA ASP A 101 -2.43 3.10 -15.39
C ASP A 101 -1.62 3.11 -16.71
N ARG A 102 -0.56 3.90 -16.80
CA ARG A 102 0.36 3.89 -17.95
C ARG A 102 1.31 2.70 -17.93
N SER A 103 1.84 2.37 -16.74
CA SER A 103 2.77 1.23 -16.59
C SER A 103 2.10 -0.11 -16.89
N LEU A 104 0.79 -0.25 -16.63
CA LEU A 104 0.04 -1.48 -16.85
C LEU A 104 -0.71 -1.53 -18.18
N GLY A 105 -0.67 -0.46 -18.95
CA GLY A 105 -1.50 -0.29 -20.16
C GLY A 105 -2.99 -0.07 -19.80
N VAL A 106 -3.63 0.84 -20.54
CA VAL A 106 -5.02 1.31 -20.31
C VAL A 106 -6.10 0.22 -20.40
N ALA A 107 -5.78 -0.99 -20.84
CA ALA A 107 -6.76 -2.07 -21.04
C ALA A 107 -7.10 -2.84 -19.76
N ARG A 108 -6.37 -2.66 -18.66
CA ARG A 108 -6.61 -3.41 -17.41
C ARG A 108 -7.39 -2.57 -16.41
N ARG A 109 -8.52 -3.10 -15.98
CA ARG A 109 -9.36 -2.49 -14.96
C ARG A 109 -9.60 -3.48 -13.83
N PHE A 110 -9.30 -3.06 -12.60
CA PHE A 110 -9.30 -3.89 -11.42
C PHE A 110 -10.57 -3.68 -10.60
N ALA A 111 -11.11 -4.77 -10.04
CA ALA A 111 -12.21 -4.73 -9.08
C ALA A 111 -11.78 -4.13 -7.74
N GLY A 112 -10.53 -4.37 -7.36
CA GLY A 112 -9.91 -3.80 -6.17
C GLY A 112 -8.47 -3.38 -6.42
N ILE A 113 -8.04 -2.32 -5.75
CA ILE A 113 -6.62 -1.91 -5.68
C ILE A 113 -6.28 -1.71 -4.21
N TYR A 114 -5.13 -2.20 -3.77
CA TYR A 114 -4.61 -1.81 -2.47
C TYR A 114 -3.13 -1.45 -2.52
N ALA A 115 -2.75 -0.53 -1.63
CA ALA A 115 -1.36 -0.16 -1.39
C ALA A 115 -1.14 0.01 0.12
N LYS A 116 -0.24 -0.80 0.67
CA LYS A 116 0.08 -0.82 2.10
C LYS A 116 1.40 -0.10 2.33
N GLU A 117 1.36 1.05 2.98
CA GLU A 117 2.55 1.87 3.30
C GLU A 117 3.35 2.26 2.03
N VAL A 118 2.66 2.86 1.05
CA VAL A 118 3.25 3.26 -0.23
C VAL A 118 3.07 4.73 -0.52
N VAL A 119 1.87 5.27 -0.28
CA VAL A 119 1.49 6.62 -0.73
C VAL A 119 2.38 7.73 -0.15
N GLU A 120 2.95 7.54 1.05
CA GLU A 120 3.89 8.44 1.70
C GLU A 120 5.23 8.57 0.98
N HIS A 121 5.60 7.57 0.19
CA HIS A 121 6.83 7.54 -0.61
C HIS A 121 6.66 8.14 -2.01
N VAL A 122 5.43 8.46 -2.42
CA VAL A 122 5.13 8.95 -3.77
C VAL A 122 5.16 10.47 -3.80
N HIS A 123 6.13 11.07 -4.47
CA HIS A 123 6.22 12.53 -4.62
C HIS A 123 5.00 13.10 -5.37
N GLY A 124 4.64 12.51 -6.50
CA GLY A 124 3.48 12.90 -7.33
C GLY A 124 2.16 12.25 -6.92
N TRP A 125 1.93 12.04 -5.62
CA TRP A 125 0.79 11.29 -5.10
C TRP A 125 -0.59 11.72 -5.63
N PRO A 126 -0.90 13.01 -5.94
CA PRO A 126 -2.20 13.37 -6.51
C PRO A 126 -2.43 12.74 -7.89
N THR A 127 -1.42 12.81 -8.76
CA THR A 127 -1.45 12.19 -10.11
C THR A 127 -1.47 10.67 -10.00
N TRP A 128 -0.74 10.11 -9.04
CA TRP A 128 -0.71 8.68 -8.76
C TRP A 128 -2.09 8.18 -8.29
N LEU A 129 -2.78 8.87 -7.36
CA LEU A 129 -4.14 8.54 -6.94
C LEU A 129 -5.13 8.58 -8.12
N ALA A 130 -5.02 9.59 -8.99
CA ALA A 130 -5.83 9.68 -10.19
C ALA A 130 -5.56 8.49 -11.15
N GLY A 131 -4.30 8.03 -11.24
CA GLY A 131 -3.93 6.82 -11.98
C GLY A 131 -4.58 5.57 -11.41
N LEU A 132 -4.55 5.37 -10.08
CA LEU A 132 -5.24 4.26 -9.42
C LEU A 132 -6.75 4.27 -9.70
N ARG A 133 -7.38 5.46 -9.65
CA ARG A 133 -8.80 5.57 -9.96
C ARG A 133 -9.12 5.13 -11.39
N ARG A 134 -8.29 5.53 -12.37
CA ARG A 134 -8.48 5.12 -13.78
C ARG A 134 -8.27 3.62 -14.01
N ALA A 135 -7.44 2.98 -13.19
CA ALA A 135 -7.20 1.55 -13.26
C ALA A 135 -8.34 0.69 -12.68
N LEU A 136 -9.24 1.27 -11.89
CA LEU A 136 -10.40 0.60 -11.32
C LEU A 136 -11.56 0.48 -12.32
N VAL A 137 -12.32 -0.61 -12.23
CA VAL A 137 -13.66 -0.69 -12.85
C VAL A 137 -14.61 0.34 -12.23
N PRO A 138 -15.73 0.69 -12.90
CA PRO A 138 -16.79 1.47 -12.27
C PRO A 138 -17.19 0.85 -10.93
N SER A 139 -17.32 1.66 -9.90
CA SER A 139 -17.57 1.24 -8.50
C SER A 139 -16.51 0.32 -7.87
N GLY A 140 -15.38 0.10 -8.53
CA GLY A 140 -14.24 -0.64 -7.98
C GLY A 140 -13.68 0.02 -6.71
N ARG A 141 -13.01 -0.76 -5.88
CA ARG A 141 -12.61 -0.35 -4.53
C ARG A 141 -11.12 -0.05 -4.41
N LEU A 142 -10.79 0.98 -3.66
CA LEU A 142 -9.43 1.30 -3.23
C LEU A 142 -9.28 1.14 -1.73
N TRP A 143 -8.17 0.54 -1.30
CA TRP A 143 -7.69 0.55 0.06
C TRP A 143 -6.24 1.04 0.11
N LEU A 144 -5.95 1.98 1.02
CA LEU A 144 -4.59 2.46 1.28
C LEU A 144 -4.30 2.47 2.78
N SER A 145 -3.05 2.22 3.15
CA SER A 145 -2.53 2.59 4.47
C SER A 145 -1.34 3.52 4.37
N THR A 146 -1.11 4.26 5.45
CA THR A 146 0.03 5.17 5.61
C THR A 146 0.22 5.51 7.10
N PRO A 147 1.43 5.90 7.55
CA PRO A 147 1.63 6.39 8.91
C PRO A 147 0.74 7.61 9.22
N ASN A 148 0.27 7.71 10.46
CA ASN A 148 -0.64 8.76 10.89
C ASN A 148 0.11 9.98 11.44
N TYR A 149 0.50 10.89 10.58
CA TYR A 149 1.18 12.13 10.97
C TYR A 149 0.24 13.22 11.54
N GLY A 150 -1.05 12.93 11.64
CA GLY A 150 -2.02 13.79 12.33
C GLY A 150 -1.96 13.69 13.86
N GLU A 151 -1.28 12.67 14.41
CA GLU A 151 -1.08 12.51 15.85
C GLU A 151 0.26 13.14 16.26
N PRO A 152 0.26 14.05 17.26
CA PRO A 152 1.46 14.81 17.61
C PRO A 152 2.61 13.97 18.18
N TRP A 153 2.31 12.80 18.73
CA TRP A 153 3.31 11.92 19.33
C TRP A 153 4.05 11.04 18.32
N LEU A 154 3.50 10.77 17.12
CA LEU A 154 4.18 9.96 16.10
C LEU A 154 5.43 10.68 15.55
N PRO A 155 5.38 11.97 15.17
CA PRO A 155 6.58 12.74 14.82
C PRO A 155 7.59 12.80 15.97
N ALA A 156 7.14 12.83 17.23
CA ALA A 156 8.03 12.85 18.39
C ALA A 156 8.79 11.52 18.55
N ILE A 157 8.12 10.38 18.40
CA ILE A 157 8.76 9.07 18.43
C ILE A 157 9.70 8.87 17.23
N GLU A 158 9.27 9.25 16.04
CA GLU A 158 10.10 9.16 14.83
C GLU A 158 11.37 10.04 14.93
N SER A 159 11.23 11.25 15.47
CA SER A 159 12.37 12.17 15.60
C SER A 159 13.35 11.80 16.71
N THR A 160 13.00 10.91 17.61
CA THR A 160 13.84 10.53 18.76
C THR A 160 14.36 9.10 18.65
N VAL A 161 13.53 8.12 18.97
CA VAL A 161 13.96 6.72 19.10
C VAL A 161 14.18 6.07 17.75
N LEU A 162 13.22 6.22 16.82
CA LEU A 162 13.29 5.55 15.52
C LEU A 162 14.33 6.19 14.60
N GLU A 163 14.53 7.51 14.67
CA GLU A 163 15.60 8.19 13.92
C GLU A 163 17.00 7.79 14.42
N LEU A 164 17.17 7.63 15.74
CA LEU A 164 18.44 7.17 16.30
C LEU A 164 18.77 5.74 15.84
N VAL A 165 17.76 4.87 15.77
CA VAL A 165 17.94 3.49 15.27
C VAL A 165 18.20 3.50 13.76
N ALA A 166 17.49 4.34 13.00
CA ALA A 166 17.67 4.45 11.56
C ALA A 166 19.06 4.98 11.18
N ARG A 167 19.54 6.03 11.87
CA ARG A 167 20.92 6.57 11.65
C ARG A 167 22.01 5.56 11.97
N ARG A 168 21.81 4.70 12.97
CA ARG A 168 22.75 3.58 13.22
C ARG A 168 22.77 2.56 12.09
N SER A 169 21.71 2.48 11.30
CA SER A 169 21.58 1.63 10.11
C SER A 169 21.89 2.35 8.79
N GLY A 170 22.39 3.61 8.84
CA GLY A 170 22.88 4.36 7.69
C GLY A 170 21.85 5.11 6.87
N PHE A 171 20.60 5.28 7.35
CA PHE A 171 19.55 6.03 6.65
C PHE A 171 18.81 7.01 7.57
N SER A 172 18.13 8.02 6.98
CA SER A 172 17.24 8.93 7.69
C SER A 172 15.79 8.64 7.34
N ARG A 173 14.92 8.49 8.35
CA ARG A 173 13.47 8.28 8.13
C ARG A 173 12.77 9.54 7.59
N LYS A 174 13.33 10.72 7.84
CA LYS A 174 12.77 11.97 7.31
C LYS A 174 12.80 12.04 5.79
N ASP A 175 13.82 11.43 5.19
CA ASP A 175 14.02 11.42 3.75
C ASP A 175 13.22 10.32 3.05
N LEU A 176 12.76 9.31 3.82
CA LEU A 176 11.96 8.20 3.30
C LEU A 176 10.48 8.57 3.09
N HIS A 177 9.94 9.56 3.83
CA HIS A 177 8.53 9.96 3.75
C HIS A 177 8.40 11.40 3.27
N PRO A 178 8.49 11.65 1.94
CA PRO A 178 8.35 12.99 1.37
C PRO A 178 6.95 13.58 1.63
N THR A 179 5.94 12.73 1.82
CA THR A 179 4.58 13.17 2.10
C THR A 179 4.10 12.66 3.45
N ARG A 180 3.59 13.57 4.29
CA ARG A 180 3.04 13.27 5.61
C ARG A 180 1.53 13.44 5.60
N PHE A 181 0.81 12.35 5.83
CA PHE A 181 -0.65 12.36 5.81
C PHE A 181 -1.24 12.46 7.21
N SER A 182 -2.24 13.34 7.34
CA SER A 182 -3.24 13.27 8.39
C SER A 182 -4.53 12.69 7.83
N ARG A 183 -5.47 12.28 8.71
CA ARG A 183 -6.80 11.82 8.30
C ARG A 183 -7.47 12.80 7.32
N GLY A 184 -7.40 14.11 7.62
CA GLY A 184 -8.03 15.13 6.78
C GLY A 184 -7.34 15.33 5.44
N SER A 185 -5.99 15.34 5.39
CA SER A 185 -5.25 15.54 4.14
C SER A 185 -5.41 14.33 3.19
N LEU A 186 -5.35 13.10 3.71
CA LEU A 186 -5.58 11.90 2.90
C LEU A 186 -7.00 11.86 2.34
N ALA A 187 -8.01 12.16 3.17
CA ALA A 187 -9.40 12.19 2.71
C ALA A 187 -9.66 13.26 1.62
N ARG A 188 -9.07 14.46 1.77
CA ARG A 188 -9.15 15.50 0.74
C ARG A 188 -8.46 15.06 -0.56
N GLY A 189 -7.28 14.45 -0.47
CA GLY A 189 -6.53 13.96 -1.63
C GLY A 189 -7.31 12.92 -2.42
N LEU A 190 -7.92 11.94 -1.74
CA LEU A 190 -8.76 10.93 -2.38
C LEU A 190 -9.98 11.53 -3.08
N ARG A 191 -10.67 12.47 -2.43
CA ARG A 191 -11.81 13.17 -3.06
C ARG A 191 -11.38 14.02 -4.25
N ALA A 192 -10.26 14.74 -4.14
CA ALA A 192 -9.70 15.54 -5.23
C ALA A 192 -9.28 14.66 -6.44
N ALA A 193 -8.83 13.42 -6.20
CA ALA A 193 -8.57 12.44 -7.25
C ALA A 193 -9.85 11.84 -7.87
N GLY A 194 -11.03 12.23 -7.39
CA GLY A 194 -12.34 11.82 -7.92
C GLY A 194 -12.85 10.49 -7.36
N PHE A 195 -12.37 10.06 -6.18
CA PHE A 195 -12.95 8.94 -5.46
C PHE A 195 -14.21 9.37 -4.69
N GLU A 196 -15.16 8.45 -4.61
CA GLU A 196 -16.40 8.57 -3.82
C GLU A 196 -16.35 7.68 -2.58
N GLN A 197 -17.31 7.86 -1.66
CA GLN A 197 -17.44 7.08 -0.43
C GLN A 197 -16.12 6.98 0.35
N VAL A 198 -15.37 8.09 0.39
CA VAL A 198 -14.05 8.16 1.03
C VAL A 198 -14.19 8.11 2.53
N GLU A 199 -13.64 7.08 3.13
CA GLU A 199 -13.54 6.90 4.56
C GLU A 199 -12.07 6.73 4.95
N VAL A 200 -11.60 7.53 5.92
CA VAL A 200 -10.24 7.43 6.48
C VAL A 200 -10.34 7.26 7.99
N ARG A 201 -9.76 6.19 8.50
CA ARG A 201 -9.79 5.84 9.93
C ARG A 201 -8.38 5.62 10.47
N PRO A 202 -8.09 6.07 11.70
CA PRO A 202 -6.88 5.63 12.38
C PRO A 202 -7.03 4.15 12.79
N THR A 203 -5.92 3.44 12.81
CA THR A 203 -5.86 2.10 13.44
C THR A 203 -6.16 2.20 14.95
N PRO A 204 -6.49 1.10 15.65
CA PRO A 204 -6.71 1.13 17.11
C PRO A 204 -5.51 1.68 17.87
N THR A 205 -4.29 1.46 17.40
CA THR A 205 -3.06 2.02 17.99
C THR A 205 -2.84 3.49 17.62
N ARG A 206 -3.64 4.05 16.69
CA ARG A 206 -3.52 5.41 16.12
C ARG A 206 -2.21 5.68 15.38
N LEU A 207 -1.36 4.66 15.22
CA LEU A 207 -0.05 4.76 14.55
C LEU A 207 -0.15 4.91 13.03
N ALA A 208 -1.18 4.32 12.44
CA ALA A 208 -1.42 4.36 11.00
C ALA A 208 -2.85 4.81 10.68
N LEU A 209 -3.04 5.22 9.44
CA LEU A 209 -4.34 5.45 8.81
C LEU A 209 -4.65 4.30 7.86
N THR A 210 -5.90 3.87 7.82
CA THR A 210 -6.46 3.10 6.72
C THR A 210 -7.49 3.94 5.98
N SER A 211 -7.56 3.79 4.67
CA SER A 211 -8.56 4.46 3.86
C SER A 211 -9.28 3.49 2.95
N TRP A 212 -10.58 3.70 2.81
CA TRP A 212 -11.47 3.01 1.90
C TRP A 212 -12.09 4.03 0.97
N ALA A 213 -12.14 3.72 -0.32
CA ALA A 213 -12.74 4.61 -1.30
C ALA A 213 -13.31 3.79 -2.47
N ARG A 214 -14.17 4.40 -3.29
CA ARG A 214 -14.71 3.80 -4.51
C ARG A 214 -14.41 4.66 -5.73
N ALA A 215 -14.20 4.04 -6.87
CA ALA A 215 -14.30 4.72 -8.15
C ALA A 215 -15.77 5.09 -8.41
N PRO A 216 -16.06 6.19 -9.11
CA PRO A 216 -17.41 6.53 -9.56
C PRO A 216 -18.05 5.41 -10.40
N ARG A 217 -19.38 5.45 -10.50
CA ARG A 217 -20.14 4.55 -11.39
C ARG A 217 -19.91 4.85 -12.86
#